data_e0b9a3eb43a65f7b02bdac4a53ecf083
#
_entry.id   e0b9a3eb43a65f7b02bdac4a53ecf083
#
_cell.length_a   1.000
_cell.length_b   1.000
_cell.length_c   1.000
_cell.angle_alpha   90.00
_cell.angle_beta   90.00
_cell.angle_gamma   90.00
#
_symmetry.space_group_name_H-M   'P 1'
#
loop_
_entity.id
_entity.type
_entity.pdbx_description
1 polymer ?
#
loop_
_entity_poly.entity_id
_entity_poly.type
_entity_poly.pdbx_seq_one_letter_code
_entity_poly.pdbx_strand_id
1 'polypeptide(L)'
;VSTRIVLPARARTHLGAAEIHLARGGRAVLTGVDLAVSPGDRLGVVGGNGAGKTTLLQVLAGSLVPDSGTVHRVGTFGVADQEIPVDDGRTVGDLIDIELADARRALQEFEAATAALVEERPGADEQYAEALTAAEALNAWDADRRVDISLAALGAVADRARPLTALSVGQRYRVRLACLLGAGHDLLLLDEPTNHLDAVGLEHLTTRLREHPGGVVLVSHDRALLADVVTSVLDLDPTRDGRPRTYGGGYAGYQ
;
A
#
# COMPACT_ATOMS: atom_id res chain seq x y z
N VAL A 1 -1.99 24.05 31.20
CA VAL A 1 -1.62 22.65 30.94
C VAL A 1 -2.17 22.32 29.58
N SER A 2 -1.31 22.31 28.57
CA SER A 2 -1.70 21.99 27.18
C SER A 2 -1.76 20.48 27.06
N THR A 3 -2.95 19.92 27.00
CA THR A 3 -3.15 18.48 26.78
C THR A 3 -2.71 18.17 25.35
N ARG A 4 -1.56 17.56 25.21
CA ARG A 4 -1.09 17.02 23.90
C ARG A 4 -2.00 15.87 23.53
N ILE A 5 -2.90 16.06 22.58
CA ILE A 5 -3.68 14.99 21.99
C ILE A 5 -2.69 14.12 21.21
N VAL A 6 -2.38 12.94 21.71
CA VAL A 6 -1.61 11.93 20.97
C VAL A 6 -2.58 11.22 20.05
N LEU A 7 -2.55 11.56 18.76
CA LEU A 7 -3.34 10.85 17.75
C LEU A 7 -2.86 9.41 17.64
N PRO A 8 -3.76 8.43 17.39
CA PRO A 8 -3.40 7.06 17.07
C PRO A 8 -2.35 7.00 15.95
N ALA A 9 -1.48 6.00 15.95
CA ALA A 9 -0.38 5.89 14.99
C ALA A 9 -0.87 6.03 13.54
N ARG A 10 -1.99 5.40 13.17
CA ARG A 10 -2.61 5.53 11.84
C ARG A 10 -3.10 6.95 11.50
N ALA A 11 -3.54 7.71 12.47
CA ALA A 11 -3.97 9.10 12.23
C ALA A 11 -2.81 10.04 11.87
N ARG A 12 -1.55 9.59 11.98
CA ARG A 12 -0.34 10.33 11.59
C ARG A 12 0.19 9.89 10.23
N THR A 13 -0.36 8.81 9.66
CA THR A 13 0.06 8.30 8.36
C THR A 13 -0.18 9.36 7.30
N HIS A 14 0.83 9.63 6.50
CA HIS A 14 0.76 10.61 5.45
C HIS A 14 1.77 10.32 4.35
N LEU A 15 1.30 10.43 3.11
CA LEU A 15 2.13 10.47 1.92
C LEU A 15 1.95 11.84 1.27
N GLY A 16 3.01 12.63 1.22
CA GLY A 16 3.02 13.93 0.55
C GLY A 16 4.10 13.96 -0.52
N ALA A 17 3.80 14.51 -1.67
CA ALA A 17 4.77 14.81 -2.71
C ALA A 17 4.57 16.27 -3.15
N ALA A 18 5.67 17.02 -3.25
CA ALA A 18 5.65 18.42 -3.63
C ALA A 18 6.66 18.71 -4.75
N GLU A 19 6.16 19.33 -5.82
CA GLU A 19 6.92 19.77 -7.00
C GLU A 19 7.83 18.67 -7.56
N ILE A 20 7.29 17.46 -7.74
CA ILE A 20 8.06 16.33 -8.26
C ILE A 20 8.34 16.53 -9.74
N HIS A 21 9.62 16.55 -10.08
CA HIS A 21 10.10 16.56 -11.46
C HIS A 21 11.03 15.36 -11.70
N LEU A 22 10.87 14.72 -12.84
CA LEU A 22 11.71 13.63 -13.29
C LEU A 22 11.82 13.60 -14.81
N ALA A 23 13.04 13.48 -15.34
CA ALA A 23 13.31 13.25 -16.73
C ALA A 23 13.99 11.90 -16.95
N ARG A 24 13.67 11.22 -18.06
CA ARG A 24 14.36 10.02 -18.51
C ARG A 24 14.76 10.14 -19.97
N GLY A 25 16.03 9.89 -20.28
CA GLY A 25 16.53 9.99 -21.65
C GLY A 25 16.36 11.38 -22.27
N GLY A 26 16.44 12.44 -21.46
CA GLY A 26 16.25 13.84 -21.91
C GLY A 26 14.80 14.26 -22.11
N ARG A 27 13.83 13.39 -21.84
CA ARG A 27 12.39 13.71 -21.91
C ARG A 27 11.81 13.83 -20.49
N ALA A 28 11.09 14.93 -20.23
CA ALA A 28 10.33 15.09 -18.98
C ALA A 28 9.23 14.02 -18.91
N VAL A 29 9.21 13.28 -17.80
CA VAL A 29 8.22 12.23 -17.49
C VAL A 29 7.25 12.72 -16.42
N LEU A 30 7.77 13.40 -15.39
CA LEU A 30 6.97 14.05 -14.36
C LEU A 30 7.33 15.53 -14.32
N THR A 31 6.32 16.41 -14.23
CA THR A 31 6.53 17.86 -14.26
C THR A 31 5.65 18.55 -13.22
N GLY A 32 6.23 18.88 -12.06
CA GLY A 32 5.54 19.61 -10.99
C GLY A 32 4.35 18.86 -10.43
N VAL A 33 4.55 17.58 -10.04
CA VAL A 33 3.48 16.77 -9.46
C VAL A 33 3.39 17.07 -7.98
N ASP A 34 2.19 17.49 -7.55
CA ASP A 34 1.81 17.70 -6.16
C ASP A 34 0.68 16.75 -5.78
N LEU A 35 0.81 16.06 -4.64
CA LEU A 35 -0.24 15.24 -4.06
C LEU A 35 -0.10 15.09 -2.55
N ALA A 36 -1.21 14.79 -1.90
CA ALA A 36 -1.27 14.39 -0.50
C ALA A 36 -2.28 13.25 -0.35
N VAL A 37 -1.92 12.23 0.42
CA VAL A 37 -2.78 11.08 0.73
C VAL A 37 -2.72 10.81 2.22
N SER A 38 -3.87 10.84 2.86
CA SER A 38 -4.09 10.59 4.28
C SER A 38 -4.95 9.34 4.48
N PRO A 39 -5.10 8.82 5.71
CA PRO A 39 -6.02 7.73 5.98
C PRO A 39 -7.44 8.07 5.49
N GLY A 40 -8.04 7.12 4.78
CA GLY A 40 -9.36 7.33 4.18
C GLY A 40 -9.33 7.87 2.74
N ASP A 41 -8.22 8.43 2.28
CA ASP A 41 -8.11 8.89 0.90
C ASP A 41 -7.90 7.73 -0.09
N ARG A 42 -8.52 7.85 -1.25
CA ARG A 42 -8.41 6.93 -2.39
C ARG A 42 -8.07 7.75 -3.63
N LEU A 43 -6.77 7.91 -3.89
CA LEU A 43 -6.27 8.68 -5.03
C LEU A 43 -6.13 7.78 -6.25
N GLY A 44 -6.95 8.00 -7.27
CA GLY A 44 -6.76 7.41 -8.59
C GLY A 44 -5.75 8.21 -9.40
N VAL A 45 -4.77 7.55 -10.01
CA VAL A 45 -3.81 8.19 -10.93
C VAL A 45 -4.15 7.74 -12.34
N VAL A 46 -4.50 8.70 -13.18
CA VAL A 46 -4.87 8.48 -14.58
C VAL A 46 -3.94 9.22 -15.53
N GLY A 47 -4.04 8.94 -16.82
CA GLY A 47 -3.24 9.55 -17.87
C GLY A 47 -2.96 8.54 -18.98
N GLY A 48 -2.53 9.03 -20.13
CA GLY A 48 -2.19 8.22 -21.31
C GLY A 48 -1.06 7.22 -21.05
N ASN A 49 -0.83 6.33 -22.03
CA ASN A 49 0.30 5.42 -21.95
C ASN A 49 1.61 6.22 -22.04
N GLY A 50 2.52 5.97 -21.10
CA GLY A 50 3.77 6.73 -21.01
C GLY A 50 3.66 8.07 -20.28
N ALA A 51 2.50 8.42 -19.70
CA ALA A 51 2.32 9.64 -18.89
C ALA A 51 3.10 9.64 -17.55
N GLY A 52 3.76 8.54 -17.20
CA GLY A 52 4.59 8.47 -15.99
C GLY A 52 3.90 7.88 -14.75
N LYS A 53 2.74 7.22 -14.90
CA LYS A 53 1.99 6.65 -13.78
C LYS A 53 2.82 5.69 -12.91
N THR A 54 3.40 4.64 -13.51
CA THR A 54 4.31 3.71 -12.83
C THR A 54 5.53 4.42 -12.25
N THR A 55 6.09 5.38 -13.00
CA THR A 55 7.23 6.19 -12.55
C THR A 55 6.88 7.01 -11.31
N LEU A 56 5.68 7.60 -11.27
CA LEU A 56 5.20 8.30 -10.07
C LEU A 56 5.07 7.34 -8.89
N LEU A 57 4.47 6.16 -9.06
CA LEU A 57 4.40 5.16 -7.99
C LEU A 57 5.78 4.76 -7.47
N GLN A 58 6.77 4.57 -8.35
CA GLN A 58 8.15 4.28 -7.95
C GLN A 58 8.79 5.42 -7.15
N VAL A 59 8.53 6.68 -7.52
CA VAL A 59 8.98 7.85 -6.74
C VAL A 59 8.28 7.88 -5.40
N LEU A 60 6.96 7.64 -5.34
CA LEU A 60 6.19 7.61 -4.10
C LEU A 60 6.61 6.45 -3.19
N ALA A 61 6.94 5.28 -3.74
CA ALA A 61 7.47 4.14 -3.02
C ALA A 61 8.91 4.35 -2.50
N GLY A 62 9.66 5.27 -3.11
CA GLY A 62 11.06 5.53 -2.79
C GLY A 62 12.07 4.64 -3.51
N SER A 63 11.60 3.79 -4.45
CA SER A 63 12.47 2.99 -5.31
C SER A 63 13.13 3.82 -6.42
N LEU A 64 12.62 5.03 -6.69
CA LEU A 64 13.17 5.98 -7.64
C LEU A 64 13.29 7.37 -7.00
N VAL A 65 14.46 7.98 -7.13
CA VAL A 65 14.70 9.36 -6.66
C VAL A 65 14.32 10.34 -7.77
N PRO A 66 13.47 11.34 -7.51
CA PRO A 66 13.14 12.38 -8.50
C PRO A 66 14.33 13.33 -8.71
N ASP A 67 14.37 14.02 -9.85
CA ASP A 67 15.41 15.02 -10.14
C ASP A 67 15.27 16.26 -9.25
N SER A 68 14.03 16.62 -8.91
CA SER A 68 13.72 17.67 -7.92
C SER A 68 12.34 17.44 -7.29
N GLY A 69 12.07 18.19 -6.21
CA GLY A 69 10.90 18.01 -5.38
C GLY A 69 11.16 17.18 -4.13
N THR A 70 10.13 16.98 -3.32
CA THR A 70 10.25 16.24 -2.04
C THR A 70 9.12 15.25 -1.89
N VAL A 71 9.43 14.09 -1.29
CA VAL A 71 8.42 13.09 -0.90
C VAL A 71 8.53 12.82 0.59
N HIS A 72 7.45 13.02 1.31
CA HIS A 72 7.34 12.71 2.73
C HIS A 72 6.49 11.46 2.92
N ARG A 73 7.01 10.50 3.68
CA ARG A 73 6.37 9.21 3.96
C ARG A 73 6.32 8.99 5.46
N VAL A 74 5.12 8.77 5.99
CA VAL A 74 4.89 8.41 7.39
C VAL A 74 3.94 7.23 7.44
N GLY A 75 4.34 6.15 8.10
CA GLY A 75 3.60 4.89 8.19
C GLY A 75 4.22 3.76 7.36
N THR A 76 3.54 2.62 7.34
CA THR A 76 3.95 1.43 6.58
C THR A 76 3.37 1.45 5.17
N PHE A 77 4.15 0.98 4.19
CA PHE A 77 3.80 1.04 2.77
C PHE A 77 3.74 -0.35 2.16
N GLY A 78 2.61 -0.69 1.57
CA GLY A 78 2.46 -1.84 0.68
C GLY A 78 2.51 -1.40 -0.78
N VAL A 79 3.45 -1.97 -1.55
CA VAL A 79 3.65 -1.62 -2.96
C VAL A 79 3.44 -2.84 -3.85
N ALA A 80 2.47 -2.79 -4.76
CA ALA A 80 2.27 -3.80 -5.80
C ALA A 80 2.86 -3.30 -7.10
N ASP A 81 4.15 -3.58 -7.32
CA ASP A 81 4.80 -3.41 -8.61
C ASP A 81 4.40 -4.53 -9.56
N GLN A 82 4.38 -4.24 -10.87
CA GLN A 82 4.04 -5.25 -11.89
C GLN A 82 5.03 -6.42 -11.96
N GLU A 83 6.27 -6.23 -11.52
CA GLU A 83 7.31 -7.24 -11.54
C GLU A 83 7.87 -7.52 -10.15
N ILE A 84 7.83 -8.79 -9.75
CA ILE A 84 8.51 -9.28 -8.55
C ILE A 84 9.82 -9.91 -9.01
N PRO A 85 10.99 -9.41 -8.55
CA PRO A 85 12.26 -10.07 -8.80
C PRO A 85 12.23 -11.50 -8.25
N VAL A 86 12.66 -12.49 -9.06
CA VAL A 86 12.53 -13.92 -8.71
C VAL A 86 13.86 -14.66 -8.58
N ASP A 87 14.98 -13.94 -8.58
CA ASP A 87 16.30 -14.54 -8.72
C ASP A 87 16.92 -15.08 -7.41
N ASP A 88 16.18 -15.03 -6.29
CA ASP A 88 16.71 -15.25 -4.95
C ASP A 88 16.24 -16.56 -4.26
N GLY A 89 15.53 -17.42 -4.98
CA GLY A 89 15.05 -18.70 -4.45
C GLY A 89 13.89 -18.61 -3.47
N ARG A 90 13.27 -17.44 -3.30
CA ARG A 90 12.13 -17.24 -2.39
C ARG A 90 10.92 -18.08 -2.76
N THR A 91 10.16 -18.45 -1.74
CA THR A 91 8.88 -19.16 -1.82
C THR A 91 7.70 -18.21 -1.60
N VAL A 92 6.49 -18.71 -1.78
CA VAL A 92 5.24 -18.01 -1.39
C VAL A 92 5.26 -17.68 0.11
N GLY A 93 5.74 -18.62 0.93
CA GLY A 93 5.86 -18.41 2.39
C GLY A 93 6.79 -17.26 2.73
N ASP A 94 7.96 -17.18 2.10
CA ASP A 94 8.91 -16.08 2.32
C ASP A 94 8.29 -14.71 1.97
N LEU A 95 7.47 -14.65 0.92
CA LEU A 95 6.78 -13.43 0.56
C LEU A 95 5.74 -13.02 1.61
N ILE A 96 4.98 -13.97 2.12
CA ILE A 96 4.03 -13.75 3.22
C ILE A 96 4.78 -13.29 4.48
N ASP A 97 5.90 -13.93 4.82
CA ASP A 97 6.72 -13.60 5.99
C ASP A 97 7.28 -12.19 5.93
N ILE A 98 7.71 -11.75 4.75
CA ILE A 98 8.18 -10.37 4.52
C ILE A 98 7.03 -9.36 4.75
N GLU A 99 5.86 -9.61 4.18
CA GLU A 99 4.72 -8.69 4.30
C GLU A 99 4.13 -8.65 5.72
N LEU A 100 4.18 -9.76 6.45
CA LEU A 100 3.67 -9.86 7.82
C LEU A 100 4.73 -9.58 8.89
N ALA A 101 5.94 -9.20 8.51
CA ALA A 101 7.06 -9.01 9.46
C ALA A 101 6.71 -8.04 10.61
N ASP A 102 6.05 -6.92 10.29
CA ASP A 102 5.67 -5.92 11.30
C ASP A 102 4.57 -6.45 12.25
N ALA A 103 3.56 -7.14 11.72
CA ALA A 103 2.50 -7.74 12.53
C ALA A 103 3.05 -8.83 13.45
N ARG A 104 3.94 -9.68 12.94
CA ARG A 104 4.56 -10.75 13.75
C ARG A 104 5.49 -10.20 14.82
N ARG A 105 6.26 -9.16 14.49
CA ARG A 105 7.10 -8.47 15.47
C ARG A 105 6.26 -7.86 16.58
N ALA A 106 5.15 -7.19 16.26
CA ALA A 106 4.25 -6.63 17.25
C ALA A 106 3.65 -7.70 18.19
N LEU A 107 3.32 -8.90 17.68
CA LEU A 107 2.89 -10.02 18.50
C LEU A 107 4.00 -10.54 19.42
N GLN A 108 5.22 -10.68 18.92
CA GLN A 108 6.37 -11.09 19.73
C GLN A 108 6.67 -10.09 20.85
N GLU A 109 6.62 -8.79 20.55
CA GLU A 109 6.79 -7.73 21.55
C GLU A 109 5.67 -7.76 22.59
N PHE A 110 4.42 -8.01 22.18
CA PHE A 110 3.29 -8.18 23.08
C PHE A 110 3.43 -9.41 23.99
N GLU A 111 3.84 -10.55 23.45
CA GLU A 111 4.12 -11.75 24.24
C GLU A 111 5.24 -11.53 25.26
N ALA A 112 6.33 -10.88 24.84
CA ALA A 112 7.45 -10.55 25.71
C ALA A 112 7.05 -9.57 26.82
N ALA A 113 6.27 -8.55 26.51
CA ALA A 113 5.75 -7.58 27.47
C ALA A 113 4.77 -8.22 28.45
N THR A 114 3.93 -9.15 27.98
CA THR A 114 3.03 -9.94 28.85
C THR A 114 3.83 -10.79 29.86
N ALA A 115 4.89 -11.44 29.39
CA ALA A 115 5.76 -12.21 30.30
C ALA A 115 6.45 -11.32 31.34
N ALA A 116 6.95 -10.14 30.91
CA ALA A 116 7.56 -9.17 31.82
C ALA A 116 6.57 -8.66 32.89
N LEU A 117 5.30 -8.47 32.52
CA LEU A 117 4.23 -8.06 33.43
C LEU A 117 3.95 -9.14 34.48
N VAL A 118 3.88 -10.41 34.06
CA VAL A 118 3.69 -11.56 34.99
C VAL A 118 4.87 -11.69 35.95
N GLU A 119 6.07 -11.34 35.55
CA GLU A 119 7.28 -11.35 36.36
C GLU A 119 7.44 -10.09 37.23
N GLU A 120 6.49 -9.16 37.19
CA GLU A 120 6.48 -7.89 37.94
C GLU A 120 7.76 -7.05 37.68
N ARG A 121 8.28 -7.07 36.46
CA ARG A 121 9.48 -6.29 36.09
C ARG A 121 9.18 -4.78 36.14
N PRO A 122 10.14 -3.94 36.59
CA PRO A 122 9.95 -2.50 36.60
C PRO A 122 9.63 -1.95 35.19
N GLY A 123 8.54 -1.17 35.06
CA GLY A 123 8.11 -0.58 33.78
C GLY A 123 7.36 -1.53 32.83
N ALA A 124 7.04 -2.75 33.29
CA ALA A 124 6.33 -3.74 32.47
C ALA A 124 4.90 -3.31 32.10
N ASP A 125 4.22 -2.54 32.97
CA ASP A 125 2.89 -1.99 32.68
C ASP A 125 2.89 -1.07 31.45
N GLU A 126 3.87 -0.18 31.35
CA GLU A 126 4.01 0.76 30.22
C GLU A 126 4.38 0.01 28.94
N GLN A 127 5.34 -0.94 29.02
CA GLN A 127 5.73 -1.79 27.90
C GLN A 127 4.56 -2.63 27.37
N TYR A 128 3.74 -3.19 28.26
CA TYR A 128 2.54 -3.95 27.87
C TYR A 128 1.52 -3.07 27.16
N ALA A 129 1.23 -1.87 27.66
CA ALA A 129 0.29 -0.94 27.04
C ALA A 129 0.76 -0.49 25.65
N GLU A 130 2.05 -0.23 25.47
CA GLU A 130 2.65 0.13 24.19
C GLU A 130 2.58 -1.04 23.19
N ALA A 131 2.97 -2.24 23.60
CA ALA A 131 2.98 -3.43 22.76
C ALA A 131 1.55 -3.85 22.36
N LEU A 132 0.58 -3.78 23.28
CA LEU A 132 -0.83 -4.01 22.98
C LEU A 132 -1.34 -3.01 21.92
N THR A 133 -1.06 -1.72 22.11
CA THR A 133 -1.47 -0.67 21.17
C THR A 133 -0.87 -0.91 19.77
N ALA A 134 0.38 -1.35 19.70
CA ALA A 134 1.04 -1.65 18.42
C ALA A 134 0.41 -2.86 17.73
N ALA A 135 0.15 -3.95 18.47
CA ALA A 135 -0.49 -5.15 17.94
C ALA A 135 -1.94 -4.90 17.48
N GLU A 136 -2.71 -4.11 18.23
CA GLU A 136 -4.06 -3.68 17.85
C GLU A 136 -4.05 -2.81 16.60
N ALA A 137 -3.15 -1.84 16.50
CA ALA A 137 -3.03 -0.96 15.34
C ALA A 137 -2.80 -1.73 14.02
N LEU A 138 -2.07 -2.84 14.08
CA LEU A 138 -1.81 -3.70 12.93
C LEU A 138 -2.86 -4.80 12.75
N ASN A 139 -3.84 -4.96 13.69
CA ASN A 139 -4.70 -6.13 13.78
C ASN A 139 -3.87 -7.43 13.65
N ALA A 140 -2.79 -7.52 14.42
CA ALA A 140 -1.71 -8.48 14.19
C ALA A 140 -2.17 -9.94 14.34
N TRP A 141 -3.10 -10.21 15.27
CA TRP A 141 -3.65 -11.57 15.54
C TRP A 141 -4.34 -12.21 14.33
N ASP A 142 -4.95 -11.39 13.45
CA ASP A 142 -5.68 -11.88 12.29
C ASP A 142 -4.88 -11.74 10.97
N ALA A 143 -3.62 -11.33 11.03
CA ALA A 143 -2.84 -10.99 9.84
C ALA A 143 -2.67 -12.20 8.88
N ASP A 144 -2.26 -13.35 9.37
CA ASP A 144 -2.14 -14.58 8.57
C ASP A 144 -3.49 -14.99 7.97
N ARG A 145 -4.57 -14.96 8.76
CA ARG A 145 -5.92 -15.29 8.29
C ARG A 145 -6.40 -14.35 7.19
N ARG A 146 -6.12 -13.04 7.29
CA ARG A 146 -6.47 -12.07 6.23
C ARG A 146 -5.75 -12.37 4.93
N VAL A 147 -4.47 -12.75 5.00
CA VAL A 147 -3.69 -13.18 3.83
C VAL A 147 -4.29 -14.43 3.22
N ASP A 148 -4.60 -15.46 4.03
CA ASP A 148 -5.18 -16.71 3.53
C ASP A 148 -6.55 -16.49 2.85
N ILE A 149 -7.40 -15.63 3.41
CA ILE A 149 -8.68 -15.23 2.79
C ILE A 149 -8.42 -14.53 1.43
N SER A 150 -7.46 -13.62 1.38
CA SER A 150 -7.12 -12.90 0.14
C SER A 150 -6.49 -13.83 -0.91
N LEU A 151 -5.64 -14.78 -0.51
CA LEU A 151 -5.10 -15.80 -1.42
C LEU A 151 -6.23 -16.61 -2.06
N ALA A 152 -7.19 -17.07 -1.25
CA ALA A 152 -8.32 -17.84 -1.75
C ALA A 152 -9.20 -17.01 -2.69
N ALA A 153 -9.56 -15.78 -2.30
CA ALA A 153 -10.43 -14.90 -3.09
C ALA A 153 -9.82 -14.46 -4.42
N LEU A 154 -8.49 -14.26 -4.47
CA LEU A 154 -7.78 -13.90 -5.69
C LEU A 154 -7.37 -15.12 -6.55
N GLY A 155 -7.76 -16.34 -6.17
CA GLY A 155 -7.31 -17.56 -6.85
C GLY A 155 -5.79 -17.66 -6.91
N ALA A 156 -5.11 -17.20 -5.88
CA ALA A 156 -3.67 -17.19 -5.77
C ALA A 156 -3.16 -18.54 -5.23
N VAL A 157 -1.88 -18.84 -5.48
CA VAL A 157 -1.24 -20.06 -4.98
C VAL A 157 -1.05 -19.94 -3.46
N ALA A 158 -1.68 -20.85 -2.70
CA ALA A 158 -1.64 -20.86 -1.25
C ALA A 158 -0.55 -21.80 -0.68
N ASP A 159 0.05 -22.65 -1.51
CA ASP A 159 1.16 -23.54 -1.09
C ASP A 159 2.40 -22.68 -0.74
N ARG A 160 2.62 -22.50 0.56
CA ARG A 160 3.72 -21.66 1.09
C ARG A 160 5.10 -22.18 0.74
N ALA A 161 5.27 -23.49 0.47
CA ALA A 161 6.54 -24.08 0.07
C ALA A 161 6.84 -23.89 -1.43
N ARG A 162 5.88 -23.41 -2.22
CA ARG A 162 6.02 -23.25 -3.66
C ARG A 162 7.04 -22.16 -4.00
N PRO A 163 8.10 -22.47 -4.77
CA PRO A 163 9.06 -21.46 -5.22
C PRO A 163 8.41 -20.41 -6.13
N LEU A 164 8.73 -19.15 -5.96
CA LEU A 164 8.21 -18.05 -6.81
C LEU A 164 8.63 -18.24 -8.28
N THR A 165 9.79 -18.84 -8.53
CA THR A 165 10.28 -19.17 -9.88
C THR A 165 9.39 -20.17 -10.62
N ALA A 166 8.63 -21.02 -9.90
CA ALA A 166 7.71 -21.99 -10.48
C ALA A 166 6.32 -21.40 -10.80
N LEU A 167 6.11 -20.11 -10.51
CA LEU A 167 4.85 -19.40 -10.75
C LEU A 167 4.94 -18.55 -12.03
N SER A 168 3.82 -18.47 -12.77
CA SER A 168 3.69 -17.48 -13.84
C SER A 168 3.68 -16.03 -13.27
N VAL A 169 3.93 -15.04 -14.11
CA VAL A 169 3.89 -13.62 -13.71
C VAL A 169 2.56 -13.28 -13.03
N GLY A 170 1.43 -13.67 -13.64
CA GLY A 170 0.11 -13.41 -13.06
C GLY A 170 -0.14 -14.14 -11.74
N GLN A 171 0.39 -15.37 -11.57
CA GLN A 171 0.30 -16.08 -10.29
C GLN A 171 1.11 -15.38 -9.19
N ARG A 172 2.33 -14.96 -9.48
CA ARG A 172 3.14 -14.17 -8.53
C ARG A 172 2.47 -12.87 -8.14
N TYR A 173 1.93 -12.17 -9.13
CA TYR A 173 1.21 -10.92 -8.89
C TYR A 173 0.01 -11.11 -7.95
N ARG A 174 -0.83 -12.16 -8.18
CA ARG A 174 -1.96 -12.46 -7.30
C ARG A 174 -1.53 -12.80 -5.87
N VAL A 175 -0.43 -13.57 -5.70
CA VAL A 175 0.13 -13.85 -4.37
C VAL A 175 0.58 -12.54 -3.69
N ARG A 176 1.33 -11.68 -4.40
CA ARG A 176 1.76 -10.39 -3.88
C ARG A 176 0.59 -9.52 -3.45
N LEU A 177 -0.40 -9.38 -4.32
CA LEU A 177 -1.59 -8.59 -4.04
C LEU A 177 -2.36 -9.13 -2.82
N ALA A 178 -2.51 -10.45 -2.70
CA ALA A 178 -3.12 -11.08 -1.53
C ALA A 178 -2.39 -10.75 -0.22
N CYS A 179 -1.07 -10.82 -0.23
CA CYS A 179 -0.24 -10.46 0.91
C CYS A 179 -0.44 -8.99 1.31
N LEU A 180 -0.41 -8.07 0.35
CA LEU A 180 -0.60 -6.64 0.59
C LEU A 180 -1.97 -6.31 1.17
N LEU A 181 -3.03 -6.92 0.63
CA LEU A 181 -4.41 -6.72 1.12
C LEU A 181 -4.62 -7.32 2.53
N GLY A 182 -3.85 -8.34 2.89
CA GLY A 182 -3.91 -9.00 4.21
C GLY A 182 -3.01 -8.36 5.25
N ALA A 183 -1.86 -7.79 4.88
CA ALA A 183 -0.85 -7.28 5.81
C ALA A 183 -1.31 -6.08 6.64
N GLY A 184 -2.23 -5.25 6.11
CA GLY A 184 -2.79 -4.12 6.85
C GLY A 184 -1.86 -2.91 6.91
N HIS A 185 -1.10 -2.68 5.83
CA HIS A 185 -0.28 -1.46 5.67
C HIS A 185 -1.09 -0.19 5.85
N ASP A 186 -0.44 0.89 6.25
CA ASP A 186 -1.07 2.19 6.40
C ASP A 186 -1.37 2.85 5.05
N LEU A 187 -0.55 2.57 4.03
CA LEU A 187 -0.68 3.09 2.67
C LEU A 187 -0.46 1.98 1.64
N LEU A 188 -1.33 1.92 0.65
CA LEU A 188 -1.21 1.00 -0.49
C LEU A 188 -0.92 1.77 -1.78
N LEU A 189 0.11 1.37 -2.50
CA LEU A 189 0.48 1.87 -3.82
C LEU A 189 0.31 0.73 -4.83
N LEU A 190 -0.69 0.83 -5.70
CA LEU A 190 -1.10 -0.28 -6.58
C LEU A 190 -1.02 0.16 -8.05
N ASP A 191 -0.26 -0.58 -8.85
CA ASP A 191 -0.15 -0.36 -10.29
C ASP A 191 -0.93 -1.44 -11.06
N GLU A 192 -2.03 -1.03 -11.72
CA GLU A 192 -2.93 -1.88 -12.52
C GLU A 192 -3.35 -3.18 -11.79
N PRO A 193 -3.92 -3.09 -10.57
CA PRO A 193 -4.17 -4.26 -9.74
C PRO A 193 -5.28 -5.17 -10.27
N THR A 194 -6.04 -4.75 -11.27
CA THR A 194 -7.06 -5.55 -11.94
C THR A 194 -6.49 -6.58 -12.91
N ASN A 195 -5.23 -6.41 -13.32
CA ASN A 195 -4.60 -7.35 -14.23
C ASN A 195 -4.56 -8.77 -13.64
N HIS A 196 -4.93 -9.75 -14.44
CA HIS A 196 -4.95 -11.17 -14.07
C HIS A 196 -5.98 -11.57 -13.01
N LEU A 197 -6.96 -10.72 -12.68
CA LEU A 197 -8.08 -11.05 -11.80
C LEU A 197 -9.31 -11.49 -12.59
N ASP A 198 -10.03 -12.46 -12.05
CA ASP A 198 -11.38 -12.77 -12.46
C ASP A 198 -12.43 -11.90 -11.73
N ALA A 199 -13.71 -12.13 -11.99
CA ALA A 199 -14.78 -11.32 -11.40
C ALA A 199 -14.80 -11.42 -9.86
N VAL A 200 -14.51 -12.59 -9.29
CA VAL A 200 -14.49 -12.81 -7.83
C VAL A 200 -13.31 -12.06 -7.21
N GLY A 201 -12.12 -12.17 -7.83
CA GLY A 201 -10.94 -11.45 -7.39
C GLY A 201 -11.09 -9.94 -7.47
N LEU A 202 -11.75 -9.43 -8.52
CA LEU A 202 -12.04 -8.02 -8.69
C LEU A 202 -13.00 -7.49 -7.63
N GLU A 203 -14.07 -8.24 -7.31
CA GLU A 203 -15.03 -7.90 -6.25
C GLU A 203 -14.31 -7.84 -4.89
N HIS A 204 -13.48 -8.86 -4.59
CA HIS A 204 -12.68 -8.88 -3.36
C HIS A 204 -11.73 -7.67 -3.28
N LEU A 205 -10.98 -7.38 -4.35
CA LEU A 205 -10.09 -6.22 -4.44
C LEU A 205 -10.86 -4.92 -4.17
N THR A 206 -11.96 -4.71 -4.88
CA THR A 206 -12.80 -3.51 -4.75
C THR A 206 -13.27 -3.31 -3.30
N THR A 207 -13.79 -4.37 -2.68
CA THR A 207 -14.25 -4.36 -1.28
C THR A 207 -13.09 -4.01 -0.34
N ARG A 208 -11.96 -4.68 -0.48
CA ARG A 208 -10.79 -4.44 0.38
C ARG A 208 -10.23 -3.02 0.25
N LEU A 209 -10.20 -2.46 -0.97
CA LEU A 209 -9.75 -1.09 -1.19
C LEU A 209 -10.72 -0.04 -0.61
N ARG A 210 -12.02 -0.29 -0.69
CA ARG A 210 -13.05 0.60 -0.09
C ARG A 210 -12.98 0.59 1.44
N GLU A 211 -12.79 -0.57 2.04
CA GLU A 211 -12.75 -0.77 3.49
C GLU A 211 -11.36 -0.49 4.09
N HIS A 212 -10.35 -0.28 3.28
CA HIS A 212 -8.99 -0.06 3.77
C HIS A 212 -8.93 1.15 4.71
N PRO A 213 -8.47 1.02 5.97
CA PRO A 213 -8.48 2.12 6.93
C PRO A 213 -7.44 3.20 6.64
N GLY A 214 -6.39 2.84 5.90
CA GLY A 214 -5.32 3.75 5.50
C GLY A 214 -5.59 4.48 4.18
N GLY A 215 -4.55 5.03 3.57
CA GLY A 215 -4.60 5.68 2.27
C GLY A 215 -4.33 4.70 1.12
N VAL A 216 -4.87 4.99 -0.07
CA VAL A 216 -4.63 4.20 -1.28
C VAL A 216 -4.25 5.13 -2.43
N VAL A 217 -3.19 4.79 -3.15
CA VAL A 217 -2.88 5.34 -4.48
C VAL A 217 -3.04 4.22 -5.50
N LEU A 218 -3.91 4.43 -6.46
CA LEU A 218 -4.34 3.42 -7.43
C LEU A 218 -4.10 3.92 -8.86
N VAL A 219 -3.22 3.27 -9.59
CA VAL A 219 -3.13 3.41 -11.04
C VAL A 219 -4.02 2.35 -11.67
N SER A 220 -5.00 2.73 -12.47
CA SER A 220 -5.81 1.77 -13.21
C SER A 220 -6.44 2.38 -14.46
N HIS A 221 -6.67 1.53 -15.47
CA HIS A 221 -7.48 1.82 -16.62
C HIS A 221 -8.93 1.30 -16.48
N ASP A 222 -9.21 0.55 -15.42
CA ASP A 222 -10.55 0.03 -15.12
C ASP A 222 -11.42 1.14 -14.53
N ARG A 223 -12.36 1.64 -15.37
CA ARG A 223 -13.26 2.73 -15.00
C ARG A 223 -14.27 2.33 -13.93
N ALA A 224 -14.66 1.06 -13.87
CA ALA A 224 -15.59 0.58 -12.85
C ALA A 224 -14.89 0.58 -11.48
N LEU A 225 -13.68 0.03 -11.39
CA LEU A 225 -12.89 0.07 -10.16
C LEU A 225 -12.64 1.52 -9.70
N LEU A 226 -12.25 2.41 -10.62
CA LEU A 226 -12.04 3.82 -10.28
C LEU A 226 -13.32 4.48 -9.76
N ALA A 227 -14.46 4.25 -10.40
CA ALA A 227 -15.75 4.80 -9.99
C ALA A 227 -16.17 4.31 -8.59
N ASP A 228 -15.91 3.05 -8.29
CA ASP A 228 -16.31 2.41 -7.03
C ASP A 228 -15.40 2.74 -5.85
N VAL A 229 -14.12 3.04 -6.10
CA VAL A 229 -13.10 3.12 -5.05
C VAL A 229 -12.61 4.54 -4.82
N VAL A 230 -12.30 5.33 -5.88
CA VAL A 230 -11.53 6.56 -5.71
C VAL A 230 -12.35 7.73 -5.20
N THR A 231 -11.75 8.53 -4.32
CA THR A 231 -12.33 9.77 -3.78
C THR A 231 -11.81 11.02 -4.49
N SER A 232 -10.64 10.90 -5.13
CA SER A 232 -10.02 11.97 -5.93
C SER A 232 -9.20 11.36 -7.06
N VAL A 233 -8.99 12.12 -8.13
CA VAL A 233 -8.24 11.69 -9.31
C VAL A 233 -7.11 12.66 -9.60
N LEU A 234 -5.88 12.16 -9.73
CA LEU A 234 -4.74 12.88 -10.26
C LEU A 234 -4.58 12.51 -11.74
N ASP A 235 -4.78 13.48 -12.62
CA ASP A 235 -4.54 13.34 -14.05
C ASP A 235 -3.13 13.81 -14.39
N LEU A 236 -2.30 12.89 -14.90
CA LEU A 236 -0.93 13.17 -15.30
C LEU A 236 -0.82 13.68 -16.74
N ASP A 237 -1.91 13.64 -17.52
CA ASP A 237 -1.87 14.22 -18.86
C ASP A 237 -1.75 15.75 -18.74
N PRO A 238 -0.78 16.36 -19.46
CA PRO A 238 -0.49 17.77 -19.28
C PRO A 238 -1.70 18.61 -19.70
N THR A 239 -2.15 19.46 -18.80
CA THR A 239 -3.12 20.51 -19.11
C THR A 239 -2.47 21.61 -19.99
N ARG A 240 -3.22 22.67 -20.34
CA ARG A 240 -2.70 23.79 -21.15
C ARG A 240 -1.47 24.48 -20.56
N ASP A 241 -1.32 24.40 -19.24
CA ASP A 241 -0.19 24.91 -18.45
C ASP A 241 0.94 23.89 -18.25
N GLY A 242 0.80 22.68 -18.81
CA GLY A 242 1.81 21.63 -18.76
C GLY A 242 1.94 20.92 -17.41
N ARG A 243 0.98 21.12 -16.48
CA ARG A 243 1.00 20.53 -15.12
C ARG A 243 -0.11 19.50 -14.94
N PRO A 244 0.15 18.43 -14.15
CA PRO A 244 -0.88 17.52 -13.65
C PRO A 244 -1.94 18.23 -12.82
N ARG A 245 -3.15 17.67 -12.77
CA ARG A 245 -4.26 18.23 -11.98
C ARG A 245 -4.93 17.17 -11.11
N THR A 246 -5.29 17.59 -9.90
CA THR A 246 -6.11 16.78 -9.00
C THR A 246 -7.56 17.25 -9.03
N TYR A 247 -8.47 16.29 -9.22
CA TYR A 247 -9.91 16.47 -9.24
C TYR A 247 -10.54 15.80 -8.02
N GLY A 248 -11.30 16.55 -7.24
CA GLY A 248 -12.10 16.02 -6.14
C GLY A 248 -13.46 15.49 -6.61
N GLY A 249 -14.20 14.81 -5.71
CA GLY A 249 -15.53 14.27 -6.02
C GLY A 249 -15.50 12.92 -6.73
N GLY A 250 -14.41 12.17 -6.56
CA GLY A 250 -14.24 10.83 -7.12
C GLY A 250 -14.08 10.82 -8.64
N TYR A 251 -14.25 9.64 -9.23
CA TYR A 251 -14.11 9.47 -10.68
C TYR A 251 -15.21 10.20 -11.48
N ALA A 252 -16.42 10.37 -10.90
CA ALA A 252 -17.49 11.14 -11.51
C ALA A 252 -17.18 12.65 -11.63
N GLY A 253 -16.39 13.20 -10.69
CA GLY A 253 -15.94 14.59 -10.76
C GLY A 253 -14.83 14.84 -11.77
N TYR A 254 -14.17 13.78 -12.23
CA TYR A 254 -13.14 13.83 -13.27
C TYR A 254 -13.72 13.77 -14.70
N GLN A 255 -14.84 13.05 -14.93
CA GLN A 255 -15.53 12.95 -16.24
C GLN A 255 -16.20 14.26 -16.65
#